data_cd59bd9f2dafeed4e64b89039575cf0f
#
_entry.id   cd59bd9f2dafeed4e64b89039575cf0f
#
_cell.length_a   1.000
_cell.length_b   1.000
_cell.length_c   1.000
_cell.angle_alpha   90.00
_cell.angle_beta   90.00
_cell.angle_gamma   90.00
#
_symmetry.space_group_name_H-M   'P 1'
#
loop_
_entity.id
_entity.type
_entity.pdbx_description
1 polymer ?
#
loop_
_entity_poly.entity_id
_entity_poly.type
_entity_poly.pdbx_seq_one_letter_code
_entity_poly.pdbx_strand_id
1 'polypeptide(L)'
;IIDAKGRVCIPGFVDSHTHLIFAGARHQEFSHRMAGEAYQAGGIKSTVSATRGATDQELRENAAKLVAELHASGITHFEIKSGYGLDLETEIRSLAIASEFTEDVTFLGAHVVPEGVARADYLNLVTGPMLDQATGLAKWIDVFCDDGAFTVEESRMVLEAGIAKGLRPRMHSNQLKNIGGIALAVELECAS
;
A
#
# COMPACT_ATOMS: atom_id res chain seq x y z
N ILE A 1 5.71 24.48 30.09
CA ILE A 1 5.67 23.32 31.01
C ILE A 1 4.31 22.66 30.88
N ILE A 2 4.32 21.35 30.59
CA ILE A 2 3.10 20.52 30.54
C ILE A 2 3.09 19.68 31.84
N ASP A 3 2.03 19.84 32.66
CA ASP A 3 1.83 19.01 33.85
C ASP A 3 1.14 17.69 33.46
N ALA A 4 1.86 16.58 33.52
CA ALA A 4 1.31 15.25 33.21
C ALA A 4 0.40 14.70 34.33
N LYS A 5 0.25 15.40 35.47
CA LYS A 5 -0.59 15.00 36.61
C LYS A 5 -0.33 13.55 37.07
N GLY A 6 0.93 13.17 37.17
CA GLY A 6 1.34 11.83 37.56
C GLY A 6 1.21 10.73 36.49
N ARG A 7 0.85 11.08 35.24
CA ARG A 7 0.81 10.13 34.12
C ARG A 7 2.21 9.89 33.58
N VAL A 8 2.42 8.69 33.06
CA VAL A 8 3.66 8.34 32.35
C VAL A 8 3.58 8.91 30.95
N CYS A 9 4.68 9.51 30.48
CA CYS A 9 4.87 9.94 29.11
C CYS A 9 5.78 8.92 28.39
N ILE A 10 5.32 8.39 27.26
CA ILE A 10 6.06 7.48 26.39
C ILE A 10 6.11 8.06 24.99
N PRO A 11 7.06 7.65 24.12
CA PRO A 11 6.99 7.94 22.69
C PRO A 11 5.67 7.44 22.09
N GLY A 12 5.13 8.15 21.10
CA GLY A 12 3.98 7.68 20.35
C GLY A 12 4.30 6.40 19.58
N PHE A 13 3.28 5.58 19.34
CA PHE A 13 3.44 4.39 18.51
C PHE A 13 3.61 4.74 17.05
N VAL A 14 4.25 3.83 16.30
CA VAL A 14 4.45 3.92 14.85
C VAL A 14 3.72 2.76 14.19
N ASP A 15 2.89 3.06 13.18
CA ASP A 15 2.30 2.06 12.30
C ASP A 15 3.04 2.09 10.95
N SER A 16 3.88 1.09 10.73
CA SER A 16 4.76 1.00 9.56
C SER A 16 4.11 0.39 8.32
N HIS A 17 2.81 0.06 8.37
CA HIS A 17 2.12 -0.62 7.27
C HIS A 17 0.63 -0.33 7.27
N THR A 18 0.18 0.66 6.52
CA THR A 18 -1.24 0.92 6.33
C THR A 18 -1.62 1.16 4.87
N HIS A 19 -2.90 0.91 4.55
CA HIS A 19 -3.55 1.22 3.29
C HIS A 19 -4.80 2.05 3.57
N LEU A 20 -4.65 3.35 3.83
CA LEU A 20 -5.78 4.19 4.28
C LEU A 20 -6.57 4.81 3.13
N ILE A 21 -6.04 4.79 1.90
CA ILE A 21 -6.71 5.38 0.73
C ILE A 21 -7.44 4.28 -0.03
N PHE A 22 -8.70 4.10 0.32
CA PHE A 22 -9.58 3.14 -0.33
C PHE A 22 -11.05 3.50 -0.11
N ALA A 23 -11.93 2.91 -0.93
CA ALA A 23 -13.38 2.89 -0.72
C ALA A 23 -13.90 1.45 -0.71
N GLY A 24 -15.12 1.29 -0.21
CA GLY A 24 -15.75 -0.02 -0.01
C GLY A 24 -15.32 -0.67 1.31
N ALA A 25 -16.25 -1.43 1.90
CA ALA A 25 -16.04 -2.10 3.18
C ALA A 25 -15.86 -3.60 2.99
N ARG A 26 -14.82 -4.17 3.58
CA ARG A 26 -14.52 -5.62 3.53
C ARG A 26 -14.88 -6.37 4.82
N HIS A 27 -15.69 -5.78 5.69
CA HIS A 27 -16.05 -6.39 6.98
C HIS A 27 -16.81 -7.72 6.82
N GLN A 28 -17.61 -7.88 5.78
CA GLN A 28 -18.30 -9.15 5.50
C GLN A 28 -17.30 -10.25 5.14
N GLU A 29 -16.34 -9.96 4.26
CA GLU A 29 -15.27 -10.90 3.90
C GLU A 29 -14.45 -11.30 5.14
N PHE A 30 -14.12 -10.33 6.00
CA PHE A 30 -13.45 -10.61 7.26
C PHE A 30 -14.29 -11.54 8.15
N SER A 31 -15.59 -11.30 8.28
CA SER A 31 -16.51 -12.14 9.06
C SER A 31 -16.55 -13.58 8.52
N HIS A 32 -16.63 -13.77 7.20
CA HIS A 32 -16.61 -15.09 6.56
C HIS A 32 -15.30 -15.83 6.82
N ARG A 33 -14.14 -15.13 6.75
CA ARG A 33 -12.83 -15.72 7.10
C ARG A 33 -12.76 -16.16 8.56
N MET A 34 -13.28 -15.35 9.48
CA MET A 34 -13.35 -15.69 10.90
C MET A 34 -14.30 -16.87 11.16
N ALA A 35 -15.29 -17.10 10.29
CA ALA A 35 -16.15 -18.28 10.31
C ALA A 35 -15.50 -19.54 9.72
N GLY A 36 -14.25 -19.46 9.23
CA GLY A 36 -13.50 -20.57 8.67
C GLY A 36 -13.74 -20.81 7.17
N GLU A 37 -14.37 -19.87 6.47
CA GLU A 37 -14.52 -19.94 5.02
C GLU A 37 -13.19 -19.69 4.31
N ALA A 38 -12.94 -20.39 3.20
CA ALA A 38 -11.73 -20.22 2.43
C ALA A 38 -11.66 -18.80 1.84
N TYR A 39 -10.49 -18.15 1.94
CA TYR A 39 -10.24 -16.84 1.32
C TYR A 39 -10.45 -16.93 -0.19
N GLN A 40 -11.44 -16.21 -0.68
CA GLN A 40 -11.59 -15.99 -2.11
C GLN A 40 -10.96 -14.64 -2.43
N ALA A 41 -9.96 -14.60 -3.33
CA ALA A 41 -9.22 -13.40 -3.74
C ALA A 41 -10.10 -12.30 -4.41
N GLY A 42 -11.42 -12.38 -4.26
CA GLY A 42 -12.39 -11.40 -4.75
C GLY A 42 -12.39 -10.07 -4.01
N GLY A 43 -11.87 -10.04 -2.77
CA GLY A 43 -11.94 -8.85 -1.92
C GLY A 43 -11.13 -7.67 -2.44
N ILE A 44 -9.95 -7.89 -3.01
CA ILE A 44 -9.16 -6.80 -3.62
C ILE A 44 -9.87 -6.20 -4.84
N LYS A 45 -10.55 -7.03 -5.64
CA LYS A 45 -11.30 -6.56 -6.83
C LYS A 45 -12.44 -5.61 -6.45
N SER A 46 -13.20 -5.93 -5.40
CA SER A 46 -14.28 -5.07 -4.92
C SER A 46 -13.76 -3.74 -4.38
N THR A 47 -12.66 -3.76 -3.64
CA THR A 47 -11.99 -2.54 -3.14
C THR A 47 -11.46 -1.69 -4.29
N VAL A 48 -10.80 -2.29 -5.28
CA VAL A 48 -10.32 -1.57 -6.49
C VAL A 48 -11.47 -0.90 -7.22
N SER A 49 -12.56 -1.64 -7.50
CA SER A 49 -13.73 -1.09 -8.18
C SER A 49 -14.35 0.08 -7.41
N ALA A 50 -14.51 -0.07 -6.09
CA ALA A 50 -15.05 0.98 -5.25
C ALA A 50 -14.13 2.21 -5.19
N THR A 51 -12.81 2.01 -5.06
CA THR A 51 -11.83 3.10 -5.00
C THR A 51 -11.76 3.88 -6.30
N ARG A 52 -11.82 3.21 -7.44
CA ARG A 52 -11.90 3.87 -8.76
C ARG A 52 -13.18 4.70 -8.93
N GLY A 53 -14.31 4.22 -8.39
CA GLY A 53 -15.60 4.90 -8.47
C GLY A 53 -15.80 6.02 -7.45
N ALA A 54 -14.99 6.07 -6.39
CA ALA A 54 -15.10 7.07 -5.34
C ALA A 54 -14.57 8.44 -5.79
N THR A 55 -15.15 9.51 -5.26
CA THR A 55 -14.63 10.87 -5.41
C THR A 55 -13.41 11.10 -4.52
N ASP A 56 -12.60 12.09 -4.84
CA ASP A 56 -11.47 12.51 -3.99
C ASP A 56 -11.92 12.88 -2.58
N GLN A 57 -13.08 13.51 -2.47
CA GLN A 57 -13.63 13.92 -1.18
C GLN A 57 -13.99 12.70 -0.32
N GLU A 58 -14.64 11.70 -0.89
CA GLU A 58 -14.98 10.45 -0.18
C GLU A 58 -13.72 9.72 0.28
N LEU A 59 -12.67 9.66 -0.56
CA LEU A 59 -11.39 9.05 -0.17
C LEU A 59 -10.72 9.82 0.97
N ARG A 60 -10.71 11.16 0.93
CA ARG A 60 -10.17 12.01 2.02
C ARG A 60 -10.94 11.86 3.31
N GLU A 61 -12.26 11.87 3.26
CA GLU A 61 -13.11 11.72 4.44
C GLU A 61 -12.90 10.36 5.12
N ASN A 62 -12.82 9.28 4.32
CA ASN A 62 -12.50 7.95 4.84
C ASN A 62 -11.11 7.90 5.47
N ALA A 63 -10.10 8.42 4.78
CA ALA A 63 -8.73 8.48 5.30
C ALA A 63 -8.65 9.30 6.59
N ALA A 64 -9.27 10.48 6.64
CA ALA A 64 -9.29 11.34 7.82
C ALA A 64 -9.91 10.63 9.03
N LYS A 65 -10.99 9.87 8.83
CA LYS A 65 -11.60 9.06 9.89
C LYS A 65 -10.63 8.00 10.42
N LEU A 66 -9.98 7.25 9.54
CA LEU A 66 -9.03 6.20 9.91
C LEU A 66 -7.79 6.79 10.61
N VAL A 67 -7.28 7.93 10.15
CA VAL A 67 -6.18 8.66 10.80
C VAL A 67 -6.57 9.11 12.20
N ALA A 68 -7.81 9.59 12.40
CA ALA A 68 -8.28 9.93 13.73
C ALA A 68 -8.36 8.71 14.68
N GLU A 69 -8.71 7.53 14.16
CA GLU A 69 -8.69 6.27 14.90
C GLU A 69 -7.25 5.84 15.27
N LEU A 70 -6.28 5.99 14.35
CA LEU A 70 -4.86 5.77 14.63
C LEU A 70 -4.37 6.69 15.77
N HIS A 71 -4.64 7.99 15.67
CA HIS A 71 -4.26 8.94 16.71
C HIS A 71 -4.91 8.63 18.06
N ALA A 72 -6.20 8.25 18.06
CA ALA A 72 -6.89 7.84 19.27
C ALA A 72 -6.30 6.58 19.94
N SER A 73 -5.64 5.73 19.12
CA SER A 73 -4.91 4.54 19.59
C SER A 73 -3.48 4.84 20.05
N GLY A 74 -3.04 6.11 19.99
CA GLY A 74 -1.70 6.54 20.39
C GLY A 74 -0.64 6.41 19.30
N ILE A 75 -1.02 6.12 18.06
CA ILE A 75 -0.15 6.13 16.89
C ILE A 75 0.07 7.57 16.46
N THR A 76 1.33 8.01 16.40
CA THR A 76 1.72 9.38 16.06
C THR A 76 2.45 9.49 14.73
N HIS A 77 2.89 8.36 14.20
CA HIS A 77 3.54 8.26 12.89
C HIS A 77 3.05 7.01 12.17
N PHE A 78 2.75 7.11 10.89
CA PHE A 78 2.24 5.99 10.11
C PHE A 78 2.59 6.15 8.62
N GLU A 79 2.77 5.02 7.96
CA GLU A 79 2.91 4.92 6.52
C GLU A 79 1.52 4.85 5.86
N ILE A 80 1.40 5.37 4.64
CA ILE A 80 0.24 5.11 3.77
C ILE A 80 0.72 4.57 2.42
N LYS A 81 0.27 3.37 2.06
CA LYS A 81 0.49 2.76 0.74
C LYS A 81 -0.68 3.02 -0.19
N SER A 82 -0.40 3.24 -1.48
CA SER A 82 -1.37 3.10 -2.56
C SER A 82 -1.65 1.62 -2.86
N GLY A 83 -2.14 1.27 -4.03
CA GLY A 83 -2.29 -0.12 -4.47
C GLY A 83 -3.73 -0.62 -4.59
N TYR A 84 -4.71 0.26 -4.43
CA TYR A 84 -6.12 -0.03 -4.69
C TYR A 84 -6.68 0.72 -5.92
N GLY A 85 -5.84 1.44 -6.64
CA GLY A 85 -6.19 2.01 -7.94
C GLY A 85 -5.95 1.04 -9.08
N LEU A 86 -4.74 0.53 -9.18
CA LEU A 86 -4.25 -0.36 -10.23
C LEU A 86 -4.44 0.21 -11.65
N ASP A 87 -4.54 1.52 -11.77
CA ASP A 87 -4.45 2.31 -12.99
C ASP A 87 -3.74 3.63 -12.70
N LEU A 88 -3.27 4.29 -13.74
CA LEU A 88 -2.45 5.50 -13.61
C LEU A 88 -3.15 6.59 -12.81
N GLU A 89 -4.39 6.91 -13.18
CA GLU A 89 -5.15 8.01 -12.59
C GLU A 89 -5.42 7.78 -11.10
N THR A 90 -5.93 6.60 -10.77
CA THR A 90 -6.36 6.30 -9.40
C THR A 90 -5.16 6.09 -8.46
N GLU A 91 -4.05 5.48 -8.93
CA GLU A 91 -2.83 5.34 -8.11
C GLU A 91 -2.23 6.71 -7.78
N ILE A 92 -2.08 7.60 -8.77
CA ILE A 92 -1.52 8.93 -8.55
C ILE A 92 -2.44 9.79 -7.66
N ARG A 93 -3.75 9.71 -7.86
CA ARG A 93 -4.74 10.34 -6.99
C ARG A 93 -4.63 9.84 -5.55
N SER A 94 -4.47 8.52 -5.36
CA SER A 94 -4.31 7.93 -4.03
C SER A 94 -3.05 8.40 -3.33
N LEU A 95 -1.92 8.49 -4.05
CA LEU A 95 -0.67 9.01 -3.51
C LEU A 95 -0.78 10.51 -3.14
N ALA A 96 -1.43 11.30 -3.98
CA ALA A 96 -1.66 12.71 -3.69
C ALA A 96 -2.50 12.91 -2.42
N ILE A 97 -3.57 12.13 -2.24
CA ILE A 97 -4.39 12.18 -1.03
C ILE A 97 -3.58 11.67 0.18
N ALA A 98 -2.80 10.59 0.04
CA ALA A 98 -1.96 10.08 1.12
C ALA A 98 -0.97 11.11 1.65
N SER A 99 -0.38 11.92 0.76
CA SER A 99 0.58 12.97 1.13
C SER A 99 -0.03 14.13 1.94
N GLU A 100 -1.36 14.25 1.98
CA GLU A 100 -2.04 15.22 2.84
C GLU A 100 -2.01 14.80 4.32
N PHE A 101 -1.76 13.52 4.63
CA PHE A 101 -1.82 12.94 5.98
C PHE A 101 -0.49 12.52 6.55
N THR A 102 0.48 12.16 5.71
CA THR A 102 1.80 11.67 6.13
C THR A 102 2.88 11.99 5.12
N GLU A 103 4.13 12.07 5.58
CA GLU A 103 5.31 12.12 4.71
C GLU A 103 5.81 10.72 4.31
N ASP A 104 5.32 9.66 4.96
CA ASP A 104 5.70 8.27 4.70
C ASP A 104 4.71 7.62 3.69
N VAL A 105 4.76 8.12 2.46
CA VAL A 105 3.92 7.65 1.35
C VAL A 105 4.67 6.59 0.56
N THR A 106 4.00 5.46 0.29
CA THR A 106 4.54 4.31 -0.46
C THR A 106 3.73 4.07 -1.74
N PHE A 107 4.43 4.05 -2.87
CA PHE A 107 3.86 3.62 -4.15
C PHE A 107 3.83 2.10 -4.22
N LEU A 108 2.63 1.51 -4.27
CA LEU A 108 2.39 0.08 -4.42
C LEU A 108 1.54 -0.22 -5.67
N GLY A 109 1.89 0.36 -6.82
CA GLY A 109 1.25 0.01 -8.09
C GLY A 109 1.37 -1.48 -8.43
N ALA A 110 2.47 -2.12 -7.99
CA ALA A 110 2.68 -3.55 -8.12
C ALA A 110 2.03 -4.37 -6.99
N HIS A 111 0.75 -4.14 -6.71
CA HIS A 111 -0.01 -4.88 -5.70
C HIS A 111 -0.57 -6.19 -6.30
N VAL A 112 -1.33 -6.11 -7.36
CA VAL A 112 -1.75 -7.24 -8.20
C VAL A 112 -1.96 -6.77 -9.64
N VAL A 113 -1.93 -7.70 -10.60
CA VAL A 113 -2.29 -7.38 -11.99
C VAL A 113 -3.81 -7.29 -12.10
N PRO A 114 -4.36 -6.16 -12.57
CA PRO A 114 -5.81 -6.01 -12.72
C PRO A 114 -6.37 -6.96 -13.78
N GLU A 115 -7.61 -7.38 -13.57
CA GLU A 115 -8.29 -8.29 -14.50
C GLU A 115 -8.45 -7.66 -15.89
N GLY A 116 -8.23 -8.47 -16.93
CA GLY A 116 -8.36 -8.02 -18.34
C GLY A 116 -7.15 -7.25 -18.87
N VAL A 117 -6.11 -7.03 -18.06
CA VAL A 117 -4.86 -6.39 -18.49
C VAL A 117 -3.78 -7.44 -18.68
N ALA A 118 -3.07 -7.39 -19.80
CA ALA A 118 -1.93 -8.28 -20.01
C ALA A 118 -0.81 -7.95 -18.99
N ARG A 119 -0.24 -9.00 -18.38
CA ARG A 119 0.78 -8.86 -17.33
C ARG A 119 1.96 -7.99 -17.74
N ALA A 120 2.47 -8.20 -18.96
CA ALA A 120 3.59 -7.41 -19.48
C ALA A 120 3.24 -5.93 -19.66
N ASP A 121 2.02 -5.64 -20.13
CA ASP A 121 1.58 -4.26 -20.31
C ASP A 121 1.41 -3.57 -18.95
N TYR A 122 0.92 -4.30 -17.94
CA TYR A 122 0.80 -3.78 -16.59
C TYR A 122 2.16 -3.50 -15.94
N LEU A 123 3.13 -4.41 -16.10
CA LEU A 123 4.50 -4.18 -15.63
C LEU A 123 5.13 -2.95 -16.28
N ASN A 124 4.97 -2.79 -17.60
CA ASN A 124 5.42 -1.60 -18.32
C ASN A 124 4.75 -0.32 -17.80
N LEU A 125 3.46 -0.37 -17.46
CA LEU A 125 2.74 0.75 -16.86
C LEU A 125 3.31 1.12 -15.49
N VAL A 126 3.48 0.13 -14.61
CA VAL A 126 3.95 0.32 -13.23
C VAL A 126 5.38 0.81 -13.18
N THR A 127 6.28 0.27 -14.02
CA THR A 127 7.71 0.64 -14.04
C THR A 127 8.01 1.88 -14.90
N GLY A 128 7.06 2.33 -15.68
CA GLY A 128 7.17 3.50 -16.57
C GLY A 128 6.24 4.64 -16.15
N PRO A 129 5.15 4.92 -16.90
CA PRO A 129 4.35 6.13 -16.71
C PRO A 129 3.78 6.32 -15.30
N MET A 130 3.42 5.24 -14.63
CA MET A 130 2.88 5.30 -13.27
C MET A 130 3.98 5.66 -12.27
N LEU A 131 5.15 5.03 -12.36
CA LEU A 131 6.30 5.35 -11.53
C LEU A 131 6.81 6.78 -11.77
N ASP A 132 6.84 7.23 -13.01
CA ASP A 132 7.27 8.59 -13.35
C ASP A 132 6.45 9.65 -12.62
N GLN A 133 5.13 9.46 -12.52
CA GLN A 133 4.26 10.37 -11.79
C GLN A 133 4.29 10.15 -10.28
N ALA A 134 4.51 8.93 -9.82
CA ALA A 134 4.60 8.61 -8.40
C ALA A 134 5.84 9.19 -7.72
N THR A 135 6.95 9.34 -8.46
CA THR A 135 8.26 9.76 -7.93
C THR A 135 8.24 11.10 -7.18
N GLY A 136 7.35 12.02 -7.54
CA GLY A 136 7.19 13.30 -6.84
C GLY A 136 6.28 13.26 -5.61
N LEU A 137 5.57 12.15 -5.38
CA LEU A 137 4.55 12.01 -4.34
C LEU A 137 4.93 10.96 -3.30
N ALA A 138 5.67 9.92 -3.69
CA ALA A 138 6.07 8.81 -2.83
C ALA A 138 7.53 8.90 -2.43
N LYS A 139 7.84 8.42 -1.22
CA LYS A 139 9.19 8.25 -0.69
C LYS A 139 9.68 6.82 -0.89
N TRP A 140 8.74 5.87 -1.00
CA TRP A 140 8.98 4.45 -1.05
C TRP A 140 8.31 3.81 -2.25
N ILE A 141 8.92 2.71 -2.73
CA ILE A 141 8.31 1.80 -3.69
C ILE A 141 8.15 0.43 -3.04
N ASP A 142 7.02 -0.23 -3.28
CA ASP A 142 6.70 -1.55 -2.74
C ASP A 142 6.15 -2.46 -3.84
N VAL A 143 6.29 -3.76 -3.64
CA VAL A 143 5.77 -4.79 -4.54
C VAL A 143 5.23 -5.97 -3.74
N PHE A 144 4.14 -6.57 -4.18
CA PHE A 144 3.63 -7.80 -3.60
C PHE A 144 4.24 -9.02 -4.32
N CYS A 145 5.36 -9.51 -3.76
CA CYS A 145 6.12 -10.65 -4.23
C CYS A 145 5.60 -11.94 -3.59
N ASP A 146 4.55 -12.53 -4.16
CA ASP A 146 3.94 -13.75 -3.62
C ASP A 146 3.20 -14.56 -4.69
N ASP A 147 2.80 -15.77 -4.32
CA ASP A 147 2.03 -16.65 -5.18
C ASP A 147 0.71 -16.00 -5.62
N GLY A 148 0.47 -15.92 -6.93
CA GLY A 148 -0.70 -15.25 -7.51
C GLY A 148 -0.57 -13.73 -7.68
N ALA A 149 0.50 -13.11 -7.18
CA ALA A 149 0.82 -11.70 -7.38
C ALA A 149 2.01 -11.53 -8.34
N PHE A 150 3.16 -11.00 -7.90
CA PHE A 150 4.34 -10.83 -8.75
C PHE A 150 5.41 -11.86 -8.42
N THR A 151 6.12 -12.34 -9.45
CA THR A 151 7.28 -13.23 -9.29
C THR A 151 8.48 -12.48 -8.70
N VAL A 152 9.51 -13.21 -8.28
CA VAL A 152 10.76 -12.61 -7.79
C VAL A 152 11.42 -11.75 -8.87
N GLU A 153 11.45 -12.21 -10.13
CA GLU A 153 12.02 -11.48 -11.27
C GLU A 153 11.25 -10.20 -11.57
N GLU A 154 9.93 -10.27 -11.59
CA GLU A 154 9.07 -9.09 -11.80
C GLU A 154 9.20 -8.10 -10.64
N SER A 155 9.27 -8.60 -9.41
CA SER A 155 9.48 -7.78 -8.21
C SER A 155 10.83 -7.06 -8.25
N ARG A 156 11.89 -7.75 -8.71
CA ARG A 156 13.19 -7.12 -8.96
C ARG A 156 13.07 -5.96 -9.94
N MET A 157 12.42 -6.19 -11.09
CA MET A 157 12.24 -5.14 -12.11
C MET A 157 11.55 -3.90 -11.54
N VAL A 158 10.49 -4.10 -10.75
CA VAL A 158 9.72 -3.01 -10.13
C VAL A 158 10.57 -2.23 -9.14
N LEU A 159 11.25 -2.93 -8.21
CA LEU A 159 12.05 -2.29 -7.17
C LEU A 159 13.27 -1.57 -7.73
N GLU A 160 13.99 -2.19 -8.67
CA GLU A 160 15.15 -1.57 -9.33
C GLU A 160 14.74 -0.32 -10.13
N ALA A 161 13.58 -0.34 -10.81
CA ALA A 161 13.04 0.84 -11.46
C ALA A 161 12.77 1.99 -10.47
N GLY A 162 12.20 1.67 -9.31
CA GLY A 162 11.95 2.66 -8.25
C GLY A 162 13.25 3.20 -7.65
N ILE A 163 14.22 2.33 -7.36
CA ILE A 163 15.54 2.71 -6.84
C ILE A 163 16.24 3.65 -7.83
N ALA A 164 16.18 3.36 -9.12
CA ALA A 164 16.75 4.21 -10.16
C ALA A 164 16.12 5.61 -10.23
N LYS A 165 14.88 5.75 -9.74
CA LYS A 165 14.16 7.02 -9.61
C LYS A 165 14.34 7.69 -8.23
N GLY A 166 15.13 7.09 -7.33
CA GLY A 166 15.42 7.62 -5.99
C GLY A 166 14.41 7.23 -4.90
N LEU A 167 13.47 6.32 -5.19
CA LEU A 167 12.59 5.75 -4.17
C LEU A 167 13.33 4.67 -3.38
N ARG A 168 13.00 4.53 -2.10
CA ARG A 168 13.55 3.48 -1.24
C ARG A 168 12.68 2.23 -1.31
N PRO A 169 13.27 1.02 -1.44
CA PRO A 169 12.48 -0.19 -1.62
C PRO A 169 11.90 -0.71 -0.30
N ARG A 170 10.69 -1.25 -0.40
CA ARG A 170 9.98 -2.11 0.56
C ARG A 170 9.43 -3.31 -0.18
N MET A 171 9.03 -4.38 0.51
CA MET A 171 8.48 -5.57 -0.14
C MET A 171 7.48 -6.30 0.73
N HIS A 172 6.30 -6.62 0.19
CA HIS A 172 5.44 -7.68 0.70
C HIS A 172 5.96 -9.03 0.20
N SER A 173 6.24 -9.95 1.11
CA SER A 173 6.71 -11.28 0.74
C SER A 173 6.32 -12.34 1.78
N ASN A 174 6.21 -13.58 1.33
CA ASN A 174 5.92 -14.75 2.17
C ASN A 174 4.62 -14.66 2.99
N GLN A 175 3.64 -13.90 2.53
CA GLN A 175 2.33 -13.81 3.17
C GLN A 175 1.48 -15.06 2.90
N LEU A 176 1.56 -15.59 1.68
CA LEU A 176 0.84 -16.78 1.23
C LEU A 176 1.78 -17.98 1.08
N LYS A 177 2.90 -17.79 0.36
CA LYS A 177 3.90 -18.81 0.12
C LYS A 177 5.32 -18.25 0.13
N ASN A 178 6.28 -19.08 0.52
CA ASN A 178 7.68 -18.76 0.34
C ASN A 178 8.08 -19.03 -1.12
N ILE A 179 8.22 -17.96 -1.90
CA ILE A 179 8.68 -18.03 -3.30
C ILE A 179 10.09 -17.46 -3.49
N GLY A 180 10.78 -17.11 -2.39
CA GLY A 180 12.14 -16.57 -2.42
C GLY A 180 12.23 -15.04 -2.34
N GLY A 181 11.11 -14.33 -2.14
CA GLY A 181 11.08 -12.87 -2.09
C GLY A 181 11.95 -12.27 -0.98
N ILE A 182 12.05 -12.92 0.20
CA ILE A 182 12.92 -12.45 1.29
C ILE A 182 14.40 -12.36 0.86
N ALA A 183 14.89 -13.30 0.05
CA ALA A 183 16.26 -13.23 -0.43
C ALA A 183 16.47 -12.00 -1.33
N LEU A 184 15.51 -11.68 -2.20
CA LEU A 184 15.53 -10.49 -3.01
C LEU A 184 15.45 -9.22 -2.16
N ALA A 185 14.60 -9.19 -1.13
CA ALA A 185 14.48 -8.05 -0.22
C ALA A 185 15.81 -7.73 0.48
N VAL A 186 16.53 -8.76 0.93
CA VAL A 186 17.86 -8.62 1.53
C VAL A 186 18.88 -8.14 0.50
N GLU A 187 18.87 -8.69 -0.70
CA GLU A 187 19.79 -8.31 -1.79
C GLU A 187 19.63 -6.83 -2.19
N LEU A 188 18.38 -6.36 -2.27
CA LEU A 188 18.05 -4.97 -2.63
C LEU A 188 18.03 -4.01 -1.44
N GLU A 189 18.45 -4.46 -0.25
CA GLU A 189 18.48 -3.66 0.98
C GLU A 189 17.12 -2.99 1.28
N CYS A 190 16.01 -3.75 1.08
CA CYS A 190 14.68 -3.25 1.39
C CYS A 190 14.60 -2.79 2.85
N ALA A 191 13.96 -1.67 3.08
CA ALA A 191 13.83 -1.08 4.41
C ALA A 191 12.84 -1.85 5.32
N SER A 192 11.91 -2.57 4.73
CA SER A 192 10.93 -3.43 5.42
C SER A 192 10.29 -4.41 4.43
#